data_609a7d5f4dbd2983198e54c9dbaf4c70
#
_entry.id   609a7d5f4dbd2983198e54c9dbaf4c70
#
_cell.length_a   1.000
_cell.length_b   1.000
_cell.length_c   1.000
_cell.angle_alpha   90.00
_cell.angle_beta   90.00
_cell.angle_gamma   90.00
#
_symmetry.space_group_name_H-M   'P 1'
#
loop_
_entity.id
_entity.type
_entity.pdbx_description
1 polymer ?
#
loop_
_entity_poly.entity_id
_entity_poly.type
_entity_poly.pdbx_seq_one_letter_code
_entity_poly.pdbx_strand_id
1 'polypeptide(L)'
;MTTSHSDFTLVIGQKNYSSWSMRAWLMLKFLNVRFDEVTVPLYGPESRRSVRALGGETGLVPVLIDRGTPIWDTLAIFEHLYENYPAVWPADQKERARARSYSGEIHSAFHALRGAMPFNTRARRRLSARTAEVTADIERVLAIWGACRGSPWLFGAFSAADVMFAPIATRFRTYDVRLEGPAKDYMNRLLEYPAVAEWLKLGEQETDVIPTLEIGAERGRESHAQPVET
;
A
#
# COMPACT_ATOMS: atom_id res chain seq x y z
N MET A 1 -6.31 24.23 27.55
CA MET A 1 -5.49 23.47 26.58
C MET A 1 -6.32 23.37 25.31
N THR A 2 -6.02 24.22 24.33
CA THR A 2 -6.68 24.16 23.01
C THR A 2 -6.19 22.90 22.31
N THR A 3 -7.06 21.92 22.14
CA THR A 3 -6.84 20.80 21.23
C THR A 3 -6.72 21.39 19.84
N SER A 4 -5.49 21.54 19.33
CA SER A 4 -5.24 21.90 17.95
C SER A 4 -5.78 20.73 17.10
N HIS A 5 -7.01 20.88 16.61
CA HIS A 5 -7.54 19.97 15.60
C HIS A 5 -6.64 20.04 14.36
N SER A 6 -6.40 18.89 13.76
CA SER A 6 -5.72 18.80 12.47
C SER A 6 -6.66 19.34 11.38
N ASP A 7 -6.11 20.03 10.39
CA ASP A 7 -6.90 20.47 9.22
C ASP A 7 -7.33 19.28 8.34
N PHE A 8 -6.69 18.12 8.52
CA PHE A 8 -6.94 16.91 7.76
C PHE A 8 -7.54 15.81 8.61
N THR A 9 -8.56 15.13 8.07
CA THR A 9 -9.06 13.85 8.56
C THR A 9 -8.93 12.80 7.46
N LEU A 10 -8.32 11.66 7.75
CA LEU A 10 -8.19 10.56 6.80
C LEU A 10 -9.11 9.41 7.20
N VAL A 11 -10.11 9.12 6.35
CA VAL A 11 -10.99 7.97 6.49
C VAL A 11 -10.35 6.76 5.83
N ILE A 12 -10.13 5.71 6.59
CA ILE A 12 -9.47 4.47 6.17
C ILE A 12 -10.29 3.23 6.51
N GLY A 13 -9.97 2.11 5.88
CA GLY A 13 -10.39 0.78 6.33
C GLY A 13 -9.35 0.13 7.22
N GLN A 14 -9.63 -1.10 7.70
CA GLN A 14 -8.69 -1.89 8.50
C GLN A 14 -7.31 -1.92 7.84
N LYS A 15 -6.29 -1.63 8.63
CA LYS A 15 -4.90 -1.57 8.15
C LYS A 15 -4.39 -2.91 7.63
N ASN A 16 -4.86 -4.00 8.21
CA ASN A 16 -4.50 -5.34 7.75
C ASN A 16 -4.92 -5.61 6.30
N TYR A 17 -6.05 -5.02 5.84
CA TYR A 17 -6.67 -5.40 4.57
C TYR A 17 -6.75 -4.26 3.54
N SER A 18 -6.56 -3.01 3.93
CA SER A 18 -6.75 -1.87 3.03
C SER A 18 -5.48 -1.34 2.40
N SER A 19 -5.14 -1.91 1.24
CA SER A 19 -4.00 -1.40 0.44
C SER A 19 -4.20 0.02 -0.10
N TRP A 20 -5.44 0.43 -0.32
CA TRP A 20 -5.76 1.78 -0.77
C TRP A 20 -5.59 2.81 0.34
N SER A 21 -6.09 2.51 1.55
CA SER A 21 -5.89 3.34 2.72
C SER A 21 -4.41 3.50 3.09
N MET A 22 -3.63 2.42 2.96
CA MET A 22 -2.18 2.45 3.18
C MET A 22 -1.51 3.56 2.36
N ARG A 23 -1.86 3.70 1.08
CA ARG A 23 -1.24 4.70 0.21
C ARG A 23 -1.47 6.13 0.67
N ALA A 24 -2.71 6.50 0.95
CA ALA A 24 -3.04 7.85 1.41
C ALA A 24 -2.40 8.14 2.77
N TRP A 25 -2.44 7.17 3.68
CA TRP A 25 -1.81 7.28 4.98
C TRP A 25 -0.29 7.45 4.89
N LEU A 26 0.38 6.64 4.07
CA LEU A 26 1.82 6.76 3.84
C LEU A 26 2.22 8.12 3.26
N MET A 27 1.40 8.67 2.37
CA MET A 27 1.67 9.97 1.78
C MET A 27 1.64 11.07 2.84
N LEU A 28 0.61 11.12 3.69
CA LEU A 28 0.52 12.09 4.77
C LEU A 28 1.67 11.95 5.77
N LYS A 29 2.05 10.71 6.12
CA LYS A 29 3.21 10.44 6.99
C LYS A 29 4.53 10.89 6.34
N PHE A 30 4.73 10.62 5.06
CA PHE A 30 5.91 11.04 4.31
C PHE A 30 6.04 12.57 4.28
N LEU A 31 4.94 13.27 4.06
CA LEU A 31 4.90 14.73 4.04
C LEU A 31 4.97 15.37 5.44
N ASN A 32 5.01 14.54 6.50
CA ASN A 32 4.96 14.96 7.89
C ASN A 32 3.75 15.87 8.19
N VAL A 33 2.63 15.58 7.55
CA VAL A 33 1.37 16.29 7.74
C VAL A 33 0.62 15.68 8.92
N ARG A 34 0.10 16.51 9.82
CA ARG A 34 -0.76 16.07 10.91
C ARG A 34 -2.16 15.79 10.38
N PHE A 35 -2.74 14.69 10.78
CA PHE A 35 -4.10 14.31 10.43
C PHE A 35 -4.75 13.50 11.55
N ASP A 36 -6.06 13.59 11.64
CA ASP A 36 -6.88 12.71 12.45
C ASP A 36 -7.29 11.50 11.61
N GLU A 37 -7.40 10.33 12.25
CA GLU A 37 -7.69 9.07 11.56
C GLU A 37 -9.08 8.56 11.97
N VAL A 38 -9.90 8.22 10.98
CA VAL A 38 -11.20 7.57 11.17
C VAL A 38 -11.20 6.23 10.46
N THR A 39 -11.28 5.14 11.23
CA THR A 39 -11.36 3.79 10.67
C THR A 39 -12.80 3.35 10.50
N VAL A 40 -13.14 2.86 9.30
CA VAL A 40 -14.44 2.26 8.98
C VAL A 40 -14.27 0.78 8.63
N PRO A 41 -15.20 -0.10 9.02
CA PRO A 41 -15.14 -1.52 8.66
C PRO A 41 -15.22 -1.69 7.14
N LEU A 42 -14.39 -2.59 6.58
CA LEU A 42 -14.47 -3.00 5.18
C LEU A 42 -15.45 -4.16 5.01
N TYR A 43 -16.05 -4.28 3.82
CA TYR A 43 -16.86 -5.43 3.40
C TYR A 43 -18.10 -5.74 4.27
N GLY A 44 -18.57 -4.79 5.08
CA GLY A 44 -19.82 -4.91 5.80
C GLY A 44 -20.99 -4.18 5.09
N PRO A 45 -22.25 -4.48 5.43
CA PRO A 45 -23.41 -3.81 4.85
C PRO A 45 -23.41 -2.30 5.12
N GLU A 46 -22.83 -1.88 6.24
CA GLU A 46 -22.72 -0.48 6.66
C GLU A 46 -21.44 0.21 6.14
N SER A 47 -20.47 -0.52 5.58
CA SER A 47 -19.20 0.04 5.15
C SER A 47 -19.36 1.24 4.21
N ARG A 48 -20.09 1.05 3.10
CA ARG A 48 -20.32 2.12 2.12
C ARG A 48 -21.15 3.27 2.69
N ARG A 49 -22.10 2.97 3.56
CA ARG A 49 -22.92 3.99 4.22
C ARG A 49 -22.05 4.87 5.13
N SER A 50 -21.18 4.25 5.94
CA SER A 50 -20.28 4.97 6.85
C SER A 50 -19.32 5.88 6.09
N VAL A 51 -18.73 5.41 4.98
CA VAL A 51 -17.85 6.24 4.15
C VAL A 51 -18.60 7.42 3.51
N ARG A 52 -19.84 7.18 3.02
CA ARG A 52 -20.68 8.27 2.45
C ARG A 52 -21.10 9.29 3.49
N ALA A 53 -21.42 8.86 4.71
CA ALA A 53 -21.73 9.77 5.81
C ALA A 53 -20.56 10.68 6.19
N LEU A 54 -19.33 10.27 5.87
CA LEU A 54 -18.09 11.03 6.04
C LEU A 54 -17.68 11.80 4.76
N GLY A 55 -18.56 11.90 3.75
CA GLY A 55 -18.34 12.66 2.54
C GLY A 55 -17.75 11.91 1.34
N GLY A 56 -17.38 10.63 1.49
CA GLY A 56 -16.87 9.82 0.39
C GLY A 56 -17.98 9.31 -0.52
N GLU A 57 -18.31 10.01 -1.60
CA GLU A 57 -19.47 9.72 -2.47
C GLU A 57 -19.48 8.29 -3.03
N THR A 58 -18.32 7.72 -3.32
CA THR A 58 -18.19 6.34 -3.82
C THR A 58 -18.54 5.29 -2.75
N GLY A 59 -18.47 5.66 -1.46
CA GLY A 59 -18.55 4.72 -0.35
C GLY A 59 -17.32 3.81 -0.25
N LEU A 60 -16.17 4.24 -0.81
CA LEU A 60 -14.89 3.53 -0.78
C LEU A 60 -13.83 4.37 -0.04
N VAL A 61 -12.91 3.70 0.61
CA VAL A 61 -11.73 4.31 1.24
C VAL A 61 -10.52 4.25 0.31
N PRO A 62 -9.57 5.20 0.44
CA PRO A 62 -9.49 6.30 1.40
C PRO A 62 -10.34 7.51 1.01
N VAL A 63 -10.69 8.32 2.00
CA VAL A 63 -11.19 9.68 1.80
C VAL A 63 -10.36 10.63 2.66
N LEU A 64 -9.78 11.64 2.05
CA LEU A 64 -9.15 12.74 2.76
C LEU A 64 -10.17 13.88 2.91
N ILE A 65 -10.36 14.37 4.11
CA ILE A 65 -11.18 15.56 4.38
C ILE A 65 -10.22 16.69 4.73
N ASP A 66 -10.13 17.68 3.85
CA ASP A 66 -9.34 18.90 4.06
C ASP A 66 -10.27 20.06 4.41
N ARG A 67 -10.23 20.53 5.66
CA ARG A 67 -11.07 21.65 6.14
C ARG A 67 -12.53 21.51 5.73
N GLY A 68 -13.06 20.29 5.85
CA GLY A 68 -14.44 19.96 5.52
C GLY A 68 -14.71 19.58 4.06
N THR A 69 -13.71 19.66 3.16
CA THR A 69 -13.83 19.24 1.76
C THR A 69 -13.37 17.80 1.61
N PRO A 70 -14.25 16.85 1.23
CA PRO A 70 -13.87 15.46 1.02
C PRO A 70 -13.21 15.27 -0.35
N ILE A 71 -12.07 14.60 -0.38
CA ILE A 71 -11.33 14.20 -1.57
C ILE A 71 -11.20 12.67 -1.55
N TRP A 72 -11.64 12.00 -2.58
CA TRP A 72 -11.52 10.56 -2.72
C TRP A 72 -10.85 10.19 -4.02
N ASP A 73 -10.39 8.96 -4.08
CA ASP A 73 -9.38 8.36 -4.92
C ASP A 73 -7.95 8.74 -4.52
N THR A 74 -7.08 7.73 -4.50
CA THR A 74 -5.70 7.89 -4.05
C THR A 74 -4.91 8.89 -4.88
N LEU A 75 -5.07 8.88 -6.21
CA LEU A 75 -4.34 9.80 -7.08
C LEU A 75 -4.89 11.22 -6.96
N ALA A 76 -6.20 11.39 -6.81
CA ALA A 76 -6.79 12.69 -6.55
C ALA A 76 -6.30 13.28 -5.23
N ILE A 77 -6.20 12.47 -4.18
CA ILE A 77 -5.60 12.88 -2.90
C ILE A 77 -4.14 13.32 -3.10
N PHE A 78 -3.35 12.58 -3.88
CA PHE A 78 -1.95 12.94 -4.15
C PHE A 78 -1.83 14.25 -4.93
N GLU A 79 -2.66 14.47 -5.95
CA GLU A 79 -2.66 15.72 -6.71
C GLU A 79 -3.13 16.90 -5.84
N HIS A 80 -4.16 16.73 -5.02
CA HIS A 80 -4.58 17.76 -4.06
C HIS A 80 -3.46 18.13 -3.08
N LEU A 81 -2.77 17.13 -2.52
CA LEU A 81 -1.63 17.40 -1.64
C LEU A 81 -0.46 18.06 -2.37
N TYR A 82 -0.24 17.72 -3.66
CA TYR A 82 0.83 18.32 -4.46
C TYR A 82 0.70 19.82 -4.64
N GLU A 83 -0.49 20.38 -4.57
CA GLU A 83 -0.72 21.82 -4.67
C GLU A 83 0.04 22.60 -3.58
N ASN A 84 0.23 21.99 -2.40
CA ASN A 84 0.89 22.60 -1.25
C ASN A 84 2.18 21.88 -0.82
N TYR A 85 2.41 20.67 -1.27
CA TYR A 85 3.54 19.83 -0.89
C TYR A 85 4.29 19.30 -2.13
N PRO A 86 5.22 20.07 -2.71
CA PRO A 86 5.92 19.67 -3.95
C PRO A 86 6.66 18.34 -3.86
N ALA A 87 6.99 17.88 -2.65
CA ALA A 87 7.67 16.59 -2.42
C ALA A 87 6.83 15.36 -2.81
N VAL A 88 5.52 15.50 -3.04
CA VAL A 88 4.64 14.40 -3.51
C VAL A 88 5.22 13.77 -4.78
N TRP A 89 5.69 14.56 -5.72
CA TRP A 89 6.22 14.10 -6.99
C TRP A 89 7.69 14.53 -7.20
N PRO A 90 8.46 13.85 -8.06
CA PRO A 90 9.79 14.27 -8.45
C PRO A 90 9.83 15.73 -8.96
N ALA A 91 10.88 16.46 -8.60
CA ALA A 91 11.05 17.85 -9.00
C ALA A 91 11.30 18.00 -10.51
N ASP A 92 12.05 17.06 -11.12
CA ASP A 92 12.28 17.05 -12.56
C ASP A 92 10.98 16.74 -13.31
N GLN A 93 10.69 17.50 -14.35
CA GLN A 93 9.44 17.39 -15.10
C GLN A 93 9.28 16.06 -15.83
N LYS A 94 10.36 15.50 -16.37
CA LYS A 94 10.33 14.22 -17.11
C LYS A 94 10.16 13.05 -16.15
N GLU A 95 10.88 13.09 -15.04
CA GLU A 95 10.75 12.09 -13.97
C GLU A 95 9.37 12.14 -13.35
N ARG A 96 8.84 13.33 -13.09
CA ARG A 96 7.47 13.52 -12.59
C ARG A 96 6.42 12.95 -13.52
N ALA A 97 6.56 13.16 -14.84
CA ALA A 97 5.65 12.57 -15.82
C ALA A 97 5.70 11.04 -15.77
N ARG A 98 6.89 10.45 -15.70
CA ARG A 98 7.06 8.99 -15.57
C ARG A 98 6.53 8.46 -14.23
N ALA A 99 6.76 9.16 -13.12
CA ALA A 99 6.25 8.80 -11.81
C ALA A 99 4.72 8.74 -11.81
N ARG A 100 4.06 9.72 -12.41
CA ARG A 100 2.60 9.70 -12.61
C ARG A 100 2.15 8.56 -13.52
N SER A 101 2.89 8.26 -14.60
CA SER A 101 2.56 7.13 -15.47
C SER A 101 2.63 5.79 -14.71
N TYR A 102 3.69 5.53 -13.95
CA TYR A 102 3.77 4.32 -13.13
C TYR A 102 2.69 4.28 -12.03
N SER A 103 2.37 5.42 -11.45
CA SER A 103 1.30 5.52 -10.45
C SER A 103 -0.09 5.26 -11.07
N GLY A 104 -0.35 5.77 -12.27
CA GLY A 104 -1.55 5.48 -13.03
C GLY A 104 -1.65 3.99 -13.42
N GLU A 105 -0.54 3.39 -13.85
CA GLU A 105 -0.47 1.97 -14.20
C GLU A 105 -0.78 1.09 -12.98
N ILE A 106 -0.13 1.34 -11.82
CA ILE A 106 -0.42 0.57 -10.60
C ILE A 106 -1.81 0.86 -10.04
N HIS A 107 -2.41 2.00 -10.34
CA HIS A 107 -3.77 2.31 -9.95
C HIS A 107 -4.80 1.50 -10.74
N SER A 108 -4.65 1.38 -12.05
CA SER A 108 -5.64 0.84 -12.97
C SER A 108 -5.40 -0.59 -13.46
N ALA A 109 -4.20 -1.15 -13.23
CA ALA A 109 -3.82 -2.46 -13.74
C ALA A 109 -3.51 -3.47 -12.62
N PHE A 110 -2.79 -4.54 -12.96
CA PHE A 110 -2.36 -5.61 -12.05
C PHE A 110 -3.52 -6.35 -11.37
N HIS A 111 -4.62 -6.56 -12.09
CA HIS A 111 -5.81 -7.21 -11.54
C HIS A 111 -5.57 -8.67 -11.20
N ALA A 112 -4.82 -9.40 -12.02
CA ALA A 112 -4.49 -10.80 -11.77
C ALA A 112 -3.66 -10.97 -10.50
N LEU A 113 -2.61 -10.15 -10.33
CA LEU A 113 -1.79 -10.12 -9.13
C LEU A 113 -2.61 -9.78 -7.89
N ARG A 114 -3.45 -8.74 -7.96
CA ARG A 114 -4.28 -8.31 -6.82
C ARG A 114 -5.31 -9.34 -6.41
N GLY A 115 -5.91 -10.04 -7.38
CA GLY A 115 -6.86 -11.12 -7.15
C GLY A 115 -6.21 -12.35 -6.53
N ALA A 116 -5.03 -12.75 -7.04
CA ALA A 116 -4.30 -13.91 -6.54
C ALA A 116 -3.59 -13.67 -5.21
N MET A 117 -3.23 -12.42 -4.93
CA MET A 117 -2.51 -11.99 -3.72
C MET A 117 -3.26 -10.82 -3.03
N PRO A 118 -4.41 -11.04 -2.37
CA PRO A 118 -5.09 -10.02 -1.59
C PRO A 118 -4.15 -9.36 -0.59
N PHE A 119 -4.41 -8.08 -0.28
CA PHE A 119 -3.62 -7.37 0.69
C PHE A 119 -3.90 -7.89 2.11
N ASN A 120 -2.86 -8.34 2.79
CA ASN A 120 -2.92 -8.83 4.15
C ASN A 120 -1.54 -8.64 4.81
N THR A 121 -1.45 -7.77 5.80
CA THR A 121 -0.18 -7.45 6.44
C THR A 121 0.28 -8.53 7.41
N ARG A 122 -0.68 -9.21 8.06
CA ARG A 122 -0.47 -10.22 9.09
C ARG A 122 -0.10 -11.58 8.54
N ALA A 123 -0.73 -11.99 7.43
CA ALA A 123 -0.60 -13.32 6.90
C ALA A 123 0.81 -13.61 6.35
N ARG A 124 1.19 -14.88 6.44
CA ARG A 124 2.38 -15.46 5.79
C ARG A 124 1.89 -16.68 5.02
N ARG A 125 1.76 -16.51 3.71
CA ARG A 125 1.11 -17.46 2.80
C ARG A 125 2.06 -17.87 1.69
N ARG A 126 1.66 -18.88 0.94
CA ARG A 126 2.25 -19.20 -0.36
C ARG A 126 1.19 -19.08 -1.42
N LEU A 127 1.56 -18.59 -2.58
CA LEU A 127 0.68 -18.55 -3.72
C LEU A 127 0.34 -19.98 -4.14
N SER A 128 -0.96 -20.31 -4.17
CA SER A 128 -1.42 -21.68 -4.48
C SER A 128 -1.17 -22.07 -5.92
N ALA A 129 -1.31 -21.13 -6.85
CA ALA A 129 -1.03 -21.28 -8.27
C ALA A 129 -0.57 -19.94 -8.86
N ARG A 130 0.29 -20.00 -9.87
CA ARG A 130 0.78 -18.83 -10.59
C ARG A 130 0.33 -18.96 -12.05
N THR A 131 -0.75 -18.25 -12.40
CA THR A 131 -1.21 -18.20 -13.79
C THR A 131 -0.26 -17.37 -14.65
N ALA A 132 -0.40 -17.45 -15.97
CA ALA A 132 0.39 -16.64 -16.90
C ALA A 132 0.19 -15.13 -16.67
N GLU A 133 -1.05 -14.73 -16.40
CA GLU A 133 -1.41 -13.31 -16.12
C GLU A 133 -0.77 -12.81 -14.81
N VAL A 134 -0.80 -13.62 -13.75
CA VAL A 134 -0.12 -13.28 -12.48
C VAL A 134 1.38 -13.18 -12.70
N THR A 135 1.96 -14.06 -13.50
CA THR A 135 3.37 -14.02 -13.83
C THR A 135 3.73 -12.75 -14.61
N ALA A 136 2.95 -12.39 -15.62
CA ALA A 136 3.14 -11.17 -16.40
C ALA A 136 3.02 -9.91 -15.53
N ASP A 137 2.04 -9.84 -14.62
CA ASP A 137 1.90 -8.74 -13.67
C ASP A 137 3.15 -8.62 -12.77
N ILE A 138 3.65 -9.74 -12.23
CA ILE A 138 4.87 -9.74 -11.41
C ILE A 138 6.07 -9.27 -12.24
N GLU A 139 6.29 -9.81 -13.43
CA GLU A 139 7.39 -9.42 -14.32
C GLU A 139 7.35 -7.93 -14.65
N ARG A 140 6.16 -7.38 -14.86
CA ARG A 140 6.00 -5.94 -15.07
C ARG A 140 6.40 -5.12 -13.86
N VAL A 141 6.01 -5.54 -12.65
CA VAL A 141 6.47 -4.90 -11.39
C VAL A 141 7.99 -4.96 -11.29
N LEU A 142 8.60 -6.12 -11.57
CA LEU A 142 10.06 -6.29 -11.50
C LEU A 142 10.79 -5.40 -12.52
N ALA A 143 10.23 -5.25 -13.71
CA ALA A 143 10.79 -4.35 -14.73
C ALA A 143 10.77 -2.87 -14.27
N ILE A 144 9.70 -2.44 -13.59
CA ILE A 144 9.60 -1.10 -13.01
C ILE A 144 10.63 -0.93 -11.88
N TRP A 145 10.70 -1.88 -10.95
CA TRP A 145 11.63 -1.83 -9.82
C TRP A 145 13.10 -1.96 -10.25
N GLY A 146 13.37 -2.75 -11.28
CA GLY A 146 14.70 -2.88 -11.86
C GLY A 146 15.23 -1.61 -12.54
N ALA A 147 14.33 -0.65 -12.82
CA ALA A 147 14.72 0.65 -13.38
C ALA A 147 15.36 1.61 -12.36
N CYS A 148 15.32 1.28 -11.05
CA CYS A 148 15.98 2.02 -9.97
C CYS A 148 17.53 1.92 -10.03
N ARG A 149 18.14 2.21 -11.18
CA ARG A 149 19.58 2.05 -11.36
C ARG A 149 20.37 3.08 -10.55
N GLY A 150 21.04 2.61 -9.48
CA GLY A 150 21.93 3.45 -8.67
C GLY A 150 21.22 4.43 -7.72
N SER A 151 19.89 4.40 -7.67
CA SER A 151 19.07 5.21 -6.77
C SER A 151 18.38 4.33 -5.71
N PRO A 152 18.22 4.81 -4.48
CA PRO A 152 17.45 4.09 -3.47
C PRO A 152 15.96 3.98 -3.80
N TRP A 153 15.39 4.91 -4.56
CA TRP A 153 13.98 5.02 -4.90
C TRP A 153 13.75 5.11 -6.40
N LEU A 154 12.53 4.93 -6.85
CA LEU A 154 12.20 4.89 -8.30
C LEU A 154 12.67 6.14 -9.06
N PHE A 155 12.67 7.30 -8.39
CA PHE A 155 13.04 8.58 -8.98
C PHE A 155 14.00 9.39 -8.10
N GLY A 156 15.00 8.74 -7.52
CA GLY A 156 16.02 9.39 -6.71
C GLY A 156 15.60 9.57 -5.26
N ALA A 157 14.64 10.46 -4.99
CA ALA A 157 14.02 10.64 -3.69
C ALA A 157 12.72 9.84 -3.56
N PHE A 158 12.35 9.50 -2.31
CA PHE A 158 11.06 8.88 -2.03
C PHE A 158 9.92 9.80 -2.50
N SER A 159 8.90 9.24 -3.11
CA SER A 159 7.81 9.99 -3.73
C SER A 159 6.50 9.19 -3.79
N ALA A 160 5.46 9.78 -4.35
CA ALA A 160 4.19 9.11 -4.59
C ALA A 160 4.34 7.79 -5.38
N ALA A 161 5.30 7.71 -6.31
CA ALA A 161 5.55 6.47 -7.04
C ALA A 161 5.93 5.32 -6.10
N ASP A 162 6.81 5.57 -5.11
CA ASP A 162 7.22 4.56 -4.13
C ASP A 162 6.06 4.20 -3.19
N VAL A 163 5.29 5.19 -2.75
CA VAL A 163 4.07 4.98 -1.95
C VAL A 163 3.07 4.08 -2.68
N MET A 164 2.89 4.28 -3.99
CA MET A 164 1.98 3.47 -4.79
C MET A 164 2.37 1.99 -4.86
N PHE A 165 3.68 1.68 -4.81
CA PHE A 165 4.20 0.33 -4.84
C PHE A 165 4.34 -0.34 -3.46
N ALA A 166 4.27 0.38 -2.35
CA ALA A 166 4.38 -0.18 -1.01
C ALA A 166 3.40 -1.35 -0.73
N PRO A 167 2.12 -1.29 -1.16
CA PRO A 167 1.22 -2.43 -1.03
C PRO A 167 1.62 -3.66 -1.88
N ILE A 168 2.34 -3.49 -2.99
CA ILE A 168 2.85 -4.60 -3.79
C ILE A 168 4.01 -5.28 -3.05
N ALA A 169 4.93 -4.51 -2.49
CA ALA A 169 5.99 -5.05 -1.64
C ALA A 169 5.42 -5.86 -0.47
N THR A 170 4.36 -5.35 0.17
CA THR A 170 3.63 -6.08 1.22
C THR A 170 3.06 -7.40 0.72
N ARG A 171 2.39 -7.41 -0.45
CA ARG A 171 1.86 -8.64 -1.06
C ARG A 171 2.97 -9.65 -1.35
N PHE A 172 4.09 -9.20 -1.91
CA PHE A 172 5.22 -10.09 -2.21
C PHE A 172 5.80 -10.70 -0.93
N ARG A 173 5.90 -9.93 0.16
CA ARG A 173 6.27 -10.46 1.48
C ARG A 173 5.25 -11.49 1.97
N THR A 174 3.96 -11.17 1.89
CA THR A 174 2.87 -12.03 2.39
C THR A 174 2.85 -13.37 1.68
N TYR A 175 2.99 -13.36 0.34
CA TYR A 175 2.83 -14.55 -0.51
C TYR A 175 4.15 -15.20 -0.94
N ASP A 176 5.26 -14.82 -0.33
CA ASP A 176 6.59 -15.41 -0.57
C ASP A 176 7.05 -15.34 -2.03
N VAL A 177 6.83 -14.20 -2.66
CA VAL A 177 7.34 -13.97 -4.01
C VAL A 177 8.85 -13.76 -3.92
N ARG A 178 9.61 -14.74 -4.41
CA ARG A 178 11.07 -14.67 -4.39
C ARG A 178 11.57 -13.68 -5.42
N LEU A 179 12.40 -12.76 -4.97
CA LEU A 179 13.05 -11.73 -5.78
C LEU A 179 14.55 -11.81 -5.62
N GLU A 180 15.26 -11.31 -6.63
CA GLU A 180 16.73 -11.22 -6.64
C GLU A 180 17.17 -9.84 -7.14
N GLY A 181 18.42 -9.50 -6.87
CA GLY A 181 19.07 -8.28 -7.35
C GLY A 181 18.32 -6.99 -6.95
N PRO A 182 18.38 -5.95 -7.80
CA PRO A 182 17.88 -4.61 -7.47
C PRO A 182 16.38 -4.57 -7.05
N ALA A 183 15.55 -5.45 -7.61
CA ALA A 183 14.14 -5.52 -7.26
C ALA A 183 13.93 -6.00 -5.81
N LYS A 184 14.74 -6.96 -5.35
CA LYS A 184 14.74 -7.42 -3.96
C LYS A 184 15.18 -6.30 -3.02
N ASP A 185 16.25 -5.59 -3.38
CA ASP A 185 16.79 -4.51 -2.57
C ASP A 185 15.77 -3.37 -2.44
N TYR A 186 15.08 -3.02 -3.52
CA TYR A 186 14.01 -2.04 -3.52
C TYR A 186 12.83 -2.48 -2.66
N MET A 187 12.37 -3.73 -2.80
CA MET A 187 11.29 -4.28 -1.97
C MET A 187 11.63 -4.19 -0.47
N ASN A 188 12.83 -4.63 -0.09
CA ASN A 188 13.28 -4.61 1.30
C ASN A 188 13.30 -3.17 1.83
N ARG A 189 13.86 -2.25 1.07
CA ARG A 189 13.90 -0.82 1.44
C ARG A 189 12.52 -0.22 1.60
N LEU A 190 11.55 -0.57 0.73
CA LEU A 190 10.14 -0.16 0.91
C LEU A 190 9.55 -0.70 2.21
N LEU A 191 9.76 -1.97 2.51
CA LEU A 191 9.22 -2.60 3.72
C LEU A 191 9.85 -2.04 5.00
N GLU A 192 11.11 -1.62 4.93
CA GLU A 192 11.88 -1.01 6.02
C GLU A 192 11.64 0.50 6.15
N TYR A 193 10.99 1.14 5.17
CA TYR A 193 10.68 2.57 5.26
C TYR A 193 9.83 2.84 6.50
N PRO A 194 10.20 3.80 7.37
CA PRO A 194 9.61 3.93 8.72
C PRO A 194 8.08 3.94 8.73
N ALA A 195 7.45 4.71 7.85
CA ALA A 195 5.98 4.76 7.78
C ALA A 195 5.37 3.44 7.27
N VAL A 196 6.05 2.73 6.35
CA VAL A 196 5.59 1.41 5.89
C VAL A 196 5.68 0.40 7.02
N ALA A 197 6.80 0.35 7.74
CA ALA A 197 6.99 -0.53 8.88
C ALA A 197 5.96 -0.25 9.99
N GLU A 198 5.65 1.03 10.26
CA GLU A 198 4.61 1.44 11.21
C GLU A 198 3.23 0.92 10.78
N TRP A 199 2.83 1.14 9.51
CA TRP A 199 1.56 0.62 8.99
C TRP A 199 1.44 -0.89 9.14
N LEU A 200 2.50 -1.61 8.76
CA LEU A 200 2.54 -3.08 8.83
C LEU A 200 2.38 -3.57 10.27
N LYS A 201 3.11 -2.95 11.21
CA LYS A 201 3.00 -3.27 12.64
C LYS A 201 1.59 -3.03 13.18
N LEU A 202 0.97 -1.91 12.81
CA LEU A 202 -0.41 -1.60 13.23
C LEU A 202 -1.41 -2.60 12.62
N GLY A 203 -1.28 -2.94 11.35
CA GLY A 203 -2.16 -3.93 10.71
C GLY A 203 -1.96 -5.35 11.26
N GLU A 204 -0.75 -5.73 11.65
CA GLU A 204 -0.47 -7.01 12.31
C GLU A 204 -1.12 -7.14 13.69
N GLN A 205 -1.43 -6.03 14.36
CA GLN A 205 -2.10 -5.99 15.66
C GLN A 205 -3.62 -6.07 15.56
N GLU A 206 -4.20 -5.83 14.37
CA GLU A 206 -5.64 -5.96 14.18
C GLU A 206 -6.09 -7.43 14.28
N THR A 207 -7.21 -7.67 14.94
CA THR A 207 -7.74 -9.02 15.19
C THR A 207 -8.86 -9.40 14.23
N ASP A 208 -9.47 -8.43 13.55
CA ASP A 208 -10.54 -8.67 12.59
C ASP A 208 -10.09 -9.62 11.48
N VAL A 209 -11.01 -10.47 11.04
CA VAL A 209 -10.79 -11.42 9.96
C VAL A 209 -11.81 -11.19 8.86
N ILE A 210 -11.32 -10.97 7.64
CA ILE A 210 -12.13 -10.91 6.43
C ILE A 210 -11.89 -12.20 5.63
N PRO A 211 -12.76 -13.21 5.75
CA PRO A 211 -12.49 -14.55 5.20
C PRO A 211 -12.16 -14.58 3.72
N THR A 212 -12.77 -13.72 2.92
CA THR A 212 -12.53 -13.61 1.47
C THR A 212 -11.14 -13.10 1.11
N LEU A 213 -10.40 -12.55 2.06
CA LEU A 213 -9.03 -12.05 1.88
C LEU A 213 -7.98 -12.95 2.55
N GLU A 214 -8.40 -14.05 3.20
CA GLU A 214 -7.51 -15.03 3.84
C GLU A 214 -7.21 -16.19 2.88
N ILE A 215 -6.75 -15.89 1.67
CA ILE A 215 -6.45 -16.88 0.64
C ILE A 215 -4.96 -17.24 0.61
N GLY A 216 -4.65 -18.37 -0.04
CA GLY A 216 -3.30 -18.93 -0.13
C GLY A 216 -3.02 -19.98 0.96
N ALA A 217 -2.08 -20.89 0.68
CA ALA A 217 -1.65 -21.90 1.62
C ALA A 217 -0.82 -21.25 2.75
N GLU A 218 -1.05 -21.66 4.00
CA GLU A 218 -0.20 -21.24 5.10
C GLU A 218 1.24 -21.72 4.90
N ARG A 219 2.21 -20.90 5.22
CA ARG A 219 3.58 -21.37 5.36
C ARG A 219 3.62 -22.26 6.60
N GLY A 220 3.88 -23.56 6.41
CA GLY A 220 4.20 -24.43 7.54
C GLY A 220 5.32 -23.79 8.36
N ARG A 221 5.25 -23.81 9.69
CA ARG A 221 6.41 -23.60 10.52
C ARG A 221 7.42 -24.63 10.03
N GLU A 222 8.58 -24.18 9.54
CA GLU A 222 9.69 -25.09 9.29
C GLU A 222 9.93 -25.83 10.60
N SER A 223 9.55 -27.12 10.64
CA SER A 223 9.93 -27.98 11.72
C SER A 223 11.44 -28.05 11.66
N HIS A 224 12.13 -27.47 12.62
CA HIS A 224 13.50 -27.82 12.92
C HIS A 224 13.48 -29.29 13.34
N ALA A 225 13.46 -30.18 12.35
CA ALA A 225 13.79 -31.57 12.56
C ALA A 225 15.27 -31.58 12.97
N GLN A 226 15.49 -31.76 14.26
CA GLN A 226 16.81 -32.12 14.76
C GLN A 226 17.22 -33.42 14.05
N PRO A 227 18.48 -33.53 13.59
CA PRO A 227 18.98 -34.79 13.07
C PRO A 227 18.93 -35.81 14.22
N VAL A 228 18.22 -36.91 14.00
CA VAL A 228 18.30 -38.09 14.89
C VAL A 228 19.69 -38.65 14.68
N GLU A 229 20.57 -38.49 15.69
CA GLU A 229 21.83 -39.22 15.76
C GLU A 229 21.51 -40.72 15.93
N THR A 230 21.94 -41.49 14.98
CA THR A 230 22.04 -42.95 15.06
C THR A 230 23.47 -43.35 15.44
#